data_3fe07b4c2df7e250aa246a9fda61ee15
#
_entry.id   3fe07b4c2df7e250aa246a9fda61ee15
#
_cell.length_a   1.000
_cell.length_b   1.000
_cell.length_c   1.000
_cell.angle_alpha   90.00
_cell.angle_beta   90.00
_cell.angle_gamma   90.00
#
_symmetry.space_group_name_H-M   'P 1'
#
loop_
_entity.id
_entity.type
_entity.pdbx_description
1 polymer ?
#
loop_
_entity_poly.entity_id
_entity_poly.type
_entity_poly.pdbx_seq_one_letter_code
_entity_poly.pdbx_strand_id
1 'polypeptide(L)'
;MRFTIFLIVSIIFTKSHLTRAEIGSWEMFLFIAGLISFFWVTGIIQSLLPLYHRNKTYHKLGDNGPGKSPEIFNAFILLCIFSLVFFIIGQAIKNNFSVFHMSGNVPYLNLLLLYLLLSNPVCLIEYIYLLNNRSYRIFQYGIYTFSLQLILIIVPVILGKGIIWSIYGLLAVTAIRWVWLVILLRRYTEMKISFRFMKEHMYLGFPLILTSLISGSAQYTDGVIVSAVYQDPGWFAWFRYGAKEFPLVLMLANGLSNAMLPEFSTRIRMRESLAKIKVKSRRLMHLCFPATMVVMLFARWIYPRMFTPEYEKSADVFLIYSLLVIPRLLFPQTIIVGRKKTHITLISSLIELAVNIPLSLLMIRWGYNIVGVALATFVVYLLGKIFLSGYLWIKMKIRPAEYIPLKIFFLYSSLLALLFVLIDHRIIDIH
;
A
#
# COMPACT_ATOMS: atom_id res chain seq x y z
N MET A 1 -8.54 11.06 -2.72
CA MET A 1 -7.79 12.00 -3.60
C MET A 1 -6.53 11.38 -4.20
N ARG A 2 -5.56 10.92 -3.42
CA ARG A 2 -4.30 10.36 -3.96
C ARG A 2 -4.52 9.26 -5.00
N PHE A 3 -5.36 8.28 -4.70
CA PHE A 3 -5.71 7.19 -5.62
C PHE A 3 -6.34 7.70 -6.92
N THR A 4 -7.30 8.62 -6.82
CA THR A 4 -8.02 9.18 -7.97
C THR A 4 -7.07 9.89 -8.94
N ILE A 5 -6.10 10.64 -8.40
CA ILE A 5 -5.13 11.37 -9.23
C ILE A 5 -4.21 10.42 -9.97
N PHE A 6 -3.66 9.40 -9.29
CA PHE A 6 -2.84 8.40 -9.97
C PHE A 6 -3.62 7.63 -11.03
N LEU A 7 -4.91 7.34 -10.81
CA LEU A 7 -5.77 6.73 -11.82
C LEU A 7 -5.94 7.65 -13.05
N ILE A 8 -6.21 8.94 -12.84
CA ILE A 8 -6.33 9.93 -13.92
C ILE A 8 -5.01 10.04 -14.70
N VAL A 9 -3.87 10.12 -14.01
CA VAL A 9 -2.54 10.13 -14.64
C VAL A 9 -2.35 8.89 -15.49
N SER A 10 -2.66 7.69 -14.95
CA SER A 10 -2.53 6.43 -15.67
C SER A 10 -3.38 6.40 -16.93
N ILE A 11 -4.63 6.88 -16.88
CA ILE A 11 -5.53 6.94 -18.05
C ILE A 11 -4.99 7.90 -19.11
N ILE A 12 -4.52 9.08 -18.71
CA ILE A 12 -4.00 10.07 -19.65
C ILE A 12 -2.69 9.59 -20.28
N PHE A 13 -1.81 8.98 -19.52
CA PHE A 13 -0.55 8.46 -20.03
C PHE A 13 -0.77 7.37 -21.08
N THR A 14 -1.68 6.44 -20.84
CA THR A 14 -1.98 5.37 -21.78
C THR A 14 -2.65 5.85 -23.06
N LYS A 15 -3.38 6.98 -23.02
CA LYS A 15 -4.02 7.61 -24.18
C LYS A 15 -3.15 8.68 -24.87
N SER A 16 -1.95 8.93 -24.35
CA SER A 16 -1.01 9.87 -24.93
C SER A 16 -0.07 9.18 -25.93
N HIS A 17 0.92 9.94 -26.43
CA HIS A 17 1.97 9.45 -27.31
C HIS A 17 3.05 8.64 -26.60
N LEU A 18 2.97 8.49 -25.26
CA LEU A 18 3.96 7.74 -24.49
C LEU A 18 3.95 6.27 -24.84
N THR A 19 5.12 5.69 -24.98
CA THR A 19 5.29 4.26 -25.17
C THR A 19 4.98 3.49 -23.89
N ARG A 20 4.57 2.24 -24.01
CA ARG A 20 4.35 1.34 -22.86
C ARG A 20 5.58 1.23 -21.96
N ALA A 21 6.79 1.23 -22.53
CA ALA A 21 8.04 1.17 -21.77
C ALA A 21 8.26 2.45 -20.94
N GLU A 22 7.93 3.63 -21.46
CA GLU A 22 7.99 4.89 -20.70
C GLU A 22 6.99 4.89 -19.54
N ILE A 23 5.76 4.44 -19.79
CA ILE A 23 4.73 4.28 -18.75
C ILE A 23 5.19 3.28 -17.68
N GLY A 24 5.77 2.16 -18.09
CA GLY A 24 6.37 1.18 -17.20
C GLY A 24 7.49 1.76 -16.35
N SER A 25 8.35 2.57 -16.95
CA SER A 25 9.44 3.26 -16.24
C SER A 25 8.92 4.24 -15.18
N TRP A 26 7.82 4.94 -15.45
CA TRP A 26 7.13 5.78 -14.48
C TRP A 26 6.55 4.99 -13.32
N GLU A 27 5.86 3.91 -13.60
CA GLU A 27 5.27 3.05 -12.57
C GLU A 27 6.35 2.37 -11.73
N MET A 28 7.47 1.93 -12.33
CA MET A 28 8.64 1.41 -11.61
C MET A 28 9.28 2.48 -10.71
N PHE A 29 9.41 3.70 -11.20
CA PHE A 29 9.93 4.82 -10.41
C PHE A 29 9.10 5.03 -9.13
N LEU A 30 7.78 5.12 -9.25
CA LEU A 30 6.88 5.28 -8.11
C LEU A 30 6.87 4.05 -7.18
N PHE A 31 6.94 2.86 -7.75
CA PHE A 31 6.97 1.61 -7.02
C PHE A 31 8.23 1.48 -6.17
N ILE A 32 9.41 1.71 -6.76
CA ILE A 32 10.70 1.63 -6.07
C ILE A 32 10.80 2.73 -5.00
N ALA A 33 10.31 3.94 -5.30
CA ALA A 33 10.23 5.01 -4.30
C ALA A 33 9.38 4.59 -3.09
N GLY A 34 8.23 3.97 -3.33
CA GLY A 34 7.39 3.41 -2.28
C GLY A 34 8.07 2.28 -1.51
N LEU A 35 8.67 1.32 -2.21
CA LEU A 35 9.36 0.16 -1.63
C LEU A 35 10.48 0.57 -0.67
N ILE A 36 11.32 1.53 -1.06
CA ILE A 36 12.44 2.00 -0.23
C ILE A 36 11.96 2.78 0.99
N SER A 37 10.82 3.47 0.90
CA SER A 37 10.37 4.42 1.93
C SER A 37 9.39 3.85 2.94
N PHE A 38 8.51 2.91 2.53
CA PHE A 38 7.30 2.58 3.28
C PHE A 38 7.56 2.13 4.71
N PHE A 39 8.58 1.30 4.95
CA PHE A 39 8.78 0.67 6.25
C PHE A 39 9.36 1.62 7.29
N TRP A 40 10.40 2.38 6.94
CA TRP A 40 11.07 3.24 7.91
C TRP A 40 10.33 4.57 8.13
N VAL A 41 9.71 5.15 7.06
CA VAL A 41 8.87 6.35 7.22
C VAL A 41 7.67 6.02 8.12
N THR A 42 7.00 4.87 7.88
CA THR A 42 5.88 4.44 8.71
C THR A 42 6.30 4.22 10.16
N GLY A 43 7.43 3.58 10.41
CA GLY A 43 7.94 3.32 11.76
C GLY A 43 8.28 4.60 12.53
N ILE A 44 8.97 5.56 11.88
CA ILE A 44 9.28 6.86 12.48
C ILE A 44 8.01 7.65 12.81
N ILE A 45 7.04 7.67 11.90
CA ILE A 45 5.80 8.41 12.12
C ILE A 45 4.95 7.75 13.22
N GLN A 46 4.81 6.44 13.22
CA GLN A 46 4.03 5.73 14.23
C GLN A 46 4.62 5.87 15.63
N SER A 47 5.94 5.94 15.76
CA SER A 47 6.61 6.18 17.05
C SER A 47 6.55 7.64 17.51
N LEU A 48 6.42 8.61 16.60
CA LEU A 48 6.24 10.02 16.94
C LEU A 48 4.92 10.27 17.68
N LEU A 49 3.83 9.65 17.25
CA LEU A 49 2.49 9.93 17.77
C LEU A 49 2.37 9.77 19.30
N PRO A 50 2.76 8.64 19.91
CA PRO A 50 2.69 8.47 21.36
C PRO A 50 3.67 9.37 22.10
N LEU A 51 4.87 9.63 21.56
CA LEU A 51 5.87 10.49 22.17
C LEU A 51 5.40 11.94 22.25
N TYR A 52 4.79 12.45 21.19
CA TYR A 52 4.22 13.79 21.15
C TYR A 52 3.12 13.97 22.19
N HIS A 53 2.17 13.04 22.29
CA HIS A 53 1.08 13.13 23.26
C HIS A 53 1.57 13.05 24.71
N ARG A 54 2.53 12.20 25.01
CA ARG A 54 3.14 12.08 26.33
C ARG A 54 3.77 13.40 26.75
N ASN A 55 4.59 14.01 25.92
CA ASN A 55 5.30 15.23 26.26
C ASN A 55 4.37 16.44 26.32
N LYS A 56 3.34 16.51 25.47
CA LYS A 56 2.33 17.58 25.51
C LYS A 56 1.58 17.63 26.83
N THR A 57 1.38 16.49 27.49
CA THR A 57 0.78 16.42 28.84
C THR A 57 1.67 17.06 29.88
N TYR A 58 2.99 16.91 29.78
CA TYR A 58 3.95 17.56 30.68
C TYR A 58 4.07 19.07 30.43
N HIS A 59 4.04 19.51 29.14
CA HIS A 59 4.11 20.94 28.80
C HIS A 59 2.84 21.73 29.15
N LYS A 60 1.65 21.12 29.17
CA LYS A 60 0.40 21.78 29.59
C LYS A 60 0.36 22.16 31.08
N LEU A 61 1.23 21.61 31.89
CA LEU A 61 1.33 21.95 33.32
C LEU A 61 2.14 23.23 33.60
N GLY A 62 2.77 23.83 32.57
CA GLY A 62 3.69 24.95 32.78
C GLY A 62 3.51 26.20 31.91
N ASP A 63 2.72 26.21 30.83
CA ASP A 63 2.69 27.37 29.94
C ASP A 63 1.36 27.54 29.18
N ASN A 64 0.81 28.74 29.18
CA ASN A 64 -0.51 29.13 28.63
C ASN A 64 -0.49 29.49 27.13
N GLY A 65 0.44 28.96 26.33
CA GLY A 65 0.51 29.24 24.91
C GLY A 65 0.34 28.00 24.03
N PRO A 66 0.04 28.13 22.70
CA PRO A 66 0.18 27.03 21.74
C PRO A 66 1.68 26.70 21.59
N GLY A 67 2.19 25.90 22.54
CA GLY A 67 3.61 25.59 22.67
C GLY A 67 4.16 25.01 21.35
N LYS A 68 5.20 25.62 20.83
CA LYS A 68 6.00 25.07 19.74
C LYS A 68 6.63 23.76 20.22
N SER A 69 6.49 22.69 19.44
CA SER A 69 6.94 21.36 19.81
C SER A 69 8.34 21.08 19.26
N PRO A 70 9.35 20.82 20.09
CA PRO A 70 10.66 20.36 19.61
C PRO A 70 10.61 18.92 19.07
N GLU A 71 9.62 18.09 19.47
CA GLU A 71 9.48 16.70 19.06
C GLU A 71 9.27 16.57 17.55
N ILE A 72 8.43 17.45 16.99
CA ILE A 72 8.16 17.46 15.54
C ILE A 72 9.43 17.85 14.78
N PHE A 73 10.22 18.80 15.29
CA PHE A 73 11.47 19.20 14.67
C PHE A 73 12.51 18.08 14.69
N ASN A 74 12.64 17.37 15.80
CA ASN A 74 13.56 16.23 15.89
C ASN A 74 13.10 15.04 15.01
N ALA A 75 11.80 14.79 14.87
CA ALA A 75 11.29 13.82 13.91
C ALA A 75 11.59 14.21 12.45
N PHE A 76 11.49 15.50 12.11
CA PHE A 76 11.90 16.03 10.81
C PHE A 76 13.39 15.75 10.55
N ILE A 77 14.26 16.02 11.53
CA ILE A 77 15.71 15.76 11.40
C ILE A 77 15.96 14.27 11.17
N LEU A 78 15.29 13.37 11.92
CA LEU A 78 15.42 11.93 11.70
C LEU A 78 15.02 11.53 10.29
N LEU A 79 13.89 12.02 9.78
CA LEU A 79 13.43 11.74 8.41
C LEU A 79 14.46 12.25 7.38
N CYS A 80 15.07 13.43 7.59
CA CYS A 80 16.12 13.96 6.73
C CYS A 80 17.39 13.09 6.77
N ILE A 81 17.81 12.66 7.96
CA ILE A 81 19.00 11.80 8.13
C ILE A 81 18.78 10.47 7.41
N PHE A 82 17.66 9.79 7.63
CA PHE A 82 17.35 8.53 6.96
C PHE A 82 17.26 8.70 5.44
N SER A 83 16.59 9.77 4.96
CA SER A 83 16.54 10.07 3.52
C SER A 83 17.92 10.28 2.93
N LEU A 84 18.82 10.98 3.65
CA LEU A 84 20.19 11.20 3.22
C LEU A 84 20.99 9.90 3.22
N VAL A 85 20.85 9.06 4.23
CA VAL A 85 21.50 7.74 4.31
C VAL A 85 21.09 6.88 3.12
N PHE A 86 19.79 6.77 2.83
CA PHE A 86 19.30 6.02 1.67
C PHE A 86 19.78 6.63 0.33
N PHE A 87 19.87 7.95 0.24
CA PHE A 87 20.46 8.63 -0.93
C PHE A 87 21.93 8.24 -1.12
N ILE A 88 22.75 8.32 -0.07
CA ILE A 88 24.18 7.97 -0.12
C ILE A 88 24.37 6.50 -0.47
N ILE A 89 23.62 5.60 0.20
CA ILE A 89 23.66 4.15 -0.11
C ILE A 89 23.27 3.91 -1.57
N GLY A 90 22.19 4.55 -2.05
CA GLY A 90 21.75 4.42 -3.43
C GLY A 90 22.79 4.90 -4.45
N GLN A 91 23.49 6.00 -4.17
CA GLN A 91 24.59 6.48 -5.01
C GLN A 91 25.81 5.53 -4.98
N ALA A 92 26.15 4.99 -3.81
CA ALA A 92 27.28 4.06 -3.68
C ALA A 92 27.04 2.72 -4.40
N ILE A 93 25.79 2.24 -4.39
CA ILE A 93 25.40 0.96 -5.01
C ILE A 93 25.10 1.14 -6.51
N LYS A 94 24.92 2.37 -6.99
CA LYS A 94 24.51 2.69 -8.36
C LYS A 94 25.24 1.89 -9.44
N ASN A 95 26.54 1.70 -9.30
CA ASN A 95 27.38 0.98 -10.25
C ASN A 95 27.29 -0.56 -10.09
N ASN A 96 26.73 -1.05 -8.97
CA ASN A 96 26.64 -2.46 -8.60
C ASN A 96 25.19 -2.95 -8.58
N PHE A 97 24.21 -2.17 -9.09
CA PHE A 97 22.79 -2.57 -9.12
C PHE A 97 22.52 -3.81 -10.00
N SER A 98 23.50 -4.23 -10.80
CA SER A 98 23.51 -5.51 -11.50
C SER A 98 23.44 -6.75 -10.58
N VAL A 99 23.77 -6.58 -9.29
CA VAL A 99 23.74 -7.66 -8.27
C VAL A 99 22.32 -8.15 -8.01
N PHE A 100 21.28 -7.33 -8.24
CA PHE A 100 19.88 -7.76 -8.07
C PHE A 100 19.29 -8.45 -9.30
N HIS A 101 20.11 -8.73 -10.35
CA HIS A 101 19.60 -9.28 -11.62
C HIS A 101 18.34 -8.53 -12.16
N MET A 102 18.12 -7.31 -11.73
CA MET A 102 17.30 -6.37 -12.47
C MET A 102 18.10 -6.09 -13.74
N SER A 103 17.87 -6.87 -14.78
CA SER A 103 18.62 -6.88 -16.04
C SER A 103 18.34 -5.63 -16.89
N GLY A 104 18.18 -4.50 -16.23
CA GLY A 104 18.04 -3.18 -16.81
C GLY A 104 18.33 -2.16 -15.73
N ASN A 105 18.99 -1.08 -16.08
CA ASN A 105 19.20 0.06 -15.20
C ASN A 105 17.84 0.52 -14.65
N VAL A 106 17.73 0.70 -13.32
CA VAL A 106 16.55 1.32 -12.71
C VAL A 106 16.27 2.63 -13.44
N PRO A 107 15.08 2.78 -14.05
CA PRO A 107 14.81 3.97 -14.86
C PRO A 107 14.96 5.23 -14.02
N TYR A 108 15.68 6.21 -14.53
CA TYR A 108 15.85 7.53 -13.91
C TYR A 108 16.40 7.49 -12.48
N LEU A 109 17.31 6.57 -12.16
CA LEU A 109 17.82 6.32 -10.80
C LEU A 109 18.27 7.61 -10.07
N ASN A 110 18.99 8.51 -10.73
CA ASN A 110 19.42 9.77 -10.08
C ASN A 110 18.23 10.64 -9.65
N LEU A 111 17.21 10.74 -10.50
CA LEU A 111 15.97 11.48 -10.19
C LEU A 111 15.17 10.76 -9.10
N LEU A 112 15.18 9.43 -9.09
CA LEU A 112 14.57 8.62 -8.04
C LEU A 112 15.21 8.88 -6.68
N LEU A 113 16.54 8.87 -6.60
CA LEU A 113 17.26 9.14 -5.36
C LEU A 113 17.02 10.57 -4.86
N LEU A 114 17.01 11.55 -5.78
CA LEU A 114 16.67 12.93 -5.46
C LEU A 114 15.21 13.03 -4.96
N TYR A 115 14.27 12.34 -5.61
CA TYR A 115 12.88 12.29 -5.19
C TYR A 115 12.74 11.69 -3.79
N LEU A 116 13.42 10.58 -3.48
CA LEU A 116 13.43 9.97 -2.16
C LEU A 116 13.95 10.92 -1.08
N LEU A 117 15.06 11.60 -1.38
CA LEU A 117 15.64 12.59 -0.46
C LEU A 117 14.64 13.69 -0.10
N LEU A 118 13.88 14.17 -1.09
CA LEU A 118 12.94 15.27 -0.91
C LEU A 118 11.57 14.82 -0.42
N SER A 119 11.03 13.70 -0.89
CA SER A 119 9.63 13.33 -0.65
C SER A 119 9.37 12.79 0.76
N ASN A 120 10.34 12.11 1.38
CA ASN A 120 10.11 11.47 2.65
C ASN A 120 9.90 12.45 3.83
N PRO A 121 10.72 13.52 4.02
CA PRO A 121 10.47 14.48 5.09
C PRO A 121 9.15 15.25 4.90
N VAL A 122 8.71 15.45 3.67
CA VAL A 122 7.47 16.18 3.34
C VAL A 122 6.21 15.47 3.86
N CYS A 123 6.26 14.16 4.07
CA CYS A 123 5.12 13.42 4.65
C CYS A 123 4.73 13.97 6.03
N LEU A 124 5.64 14.64 6.74
CA LEU A 124 5.39 15.22 8.07
C LEU A 124 4.32 16.33 8.05
N ILE A 125 4.05 16.97 6.91
CA ILE A 125 3.05 18.06 6.79
C ILE A 125 1.68 17.61 7.29
N GLU A 126 1.21 16.44 6.86
CA GLU A 126 -0.09 15.89 7.24
C GLU A 126 -0.14 15.64 8.76
N TYR A 127 0.95 15.14 9.32
CA TYR A 127 1.06 14.86 10.76
C TYR A 127 1.21 16.12 11.61
N ILE A 128 1.87 17.18 11.13
CA ILE A 128 1.89 18.48 11.80
C ILE A 128 0.45 19.01 11.97
N TYR A 129 -0.35 18.95 10.90
CA TYR A 129 -1.75 19.37 10.99
C TYR A 129 -2.58 18.46 11.89
N LEU A 130 -2.38 17.13 11.80
CA LEU A 130 -3.07 16.14 12.63
C LEU A 130 -2.80 16.36 14.12
N LEU A 131 -1.54 16.48 14.51
CA LEU A 131 -1.10 16.68 15.90
C LEU A 131 -1.58 18.03 16.49
N ASN A 132 -1.83 19.00 15.64
CA ASN A 132 -2.38 20.30 16.02
C ASN A 132 -3.92 20.37 15.90
N ASN A 133 -4.62 19.23 15.72
CA ASN A 133 -6.08 19.13 15.59
C ASN A 133 -6.65 19.98 14.44
N ARG A 134 -5.91 20.12 13.33
CA ARG A 134 -6.31 20.91 12.16
C ARG A 134 -6.65 20.03 10.96
N SER A 135 -7.53 19.06 11.15
CA SER A 135 -7.91 18.07 10.10
C SER A 135 -8.41 18.71 8.80
N TYR A 136 -9.11 19.83 8.89
CA TYR A 136 -9.55 20.56 7.69
C TYR A 136 -8.37 21.08 6.84
N ARG A 137 -7.25 21.45 7.49
CA ARG A 137 -6.03 21.89 6.79
C ARG A 137 -5.36 20.73 6.02
N ILE A 138 -5.49 19.49 6.49
CA ILE A 138 -5.01 18.31 5.76
C ILE A 138 -5.77 18.17 4.44
N PHE A 139 -7.10 18.35 4.49
CA PHE A 139 -7.95 18.30 3.30
C PHE A 139 -7.60 19.39 2.29
N GLN A 140 -7.45 20.66 2.76
CA GLN A 140 -7.04 21.78 1.91
C GLN A 140 -5.65 21.53 1.28
N TYR A 141 -4.67 21.14 2.09
CA TYR A 141 -3.34 20.78 1.61
C TYR A 141 -3.39 19.69 0.54
N GLY A 142 -4.20 18.66 0.79
CA GLY A 142 -4.43 17.59 -0.19
C GLY A 142 -4.98 18.11 -1.52
N ILE A 143 -6.03 18.94 -1.49
CA ILE A 143 -6.60 19.52 -2.72
C ILE A 143 -5.54 20.30 -3.50
N TYR A 144 -4.89 21.28 -2.86
CA TYR A 144 -3.93 22.14 -3.54
C TYR A 144 -2.74 21.36 -4.12
N THR A 145 -2.12 20.52 -3.31
CA THR A 145 -0.89 19.82 -3.73
C THR A 145 -1.16 18.73 -4.74
N PHE A 146 -2.28 18.02 -4.63
CA PHE A 146 -2.63 16.96 -5.57
C PHE A 146 -3.16 17.52 -6.90
N SER A 147 -3.91 18.65 -6.89
CA SER A 147 -4.31 19.31 -8.12
C SER A 147 -3.09 19.88 -8.87
N LEU A 148 -2.16 20.51 -8.14
CA LEU A 148 -0.91 20.98 -8.72
C LEU A 148 -0.06 19.83 -9.27
N GLN A 149 0.00 18.71 -8.54
CA GLN A 149 0.68 17.50 -8.99
C GLN A 149 0.09 16.96 -10.29
N LEU A 150 -1.25 16.91 -10.40
CA LEU A 150 -1.93 16.48 -11.61
C LEU A 150 -1.52 17.35 -12.80
N ILE A 151 -1.57 18.68 -12.64
CA ILE A 151 -1.22 19.63 -13.68
C ILE A 151 0.24 19.46 -14.12
N LEU A 152 1.18 19.49 -13.18
CA LEU A 152 2.61 19.44 -13.49
C LEU A 152 3.10 18.09 -14.05
N ILE A 153 2.36 17.00 -13.79
CA ILE A 153 2.65 15.68 -14.37
C ILE A 153 2.05 15.56 -15.78
N ILE A 154 0.81 16.02 -16.00
CA ILE A 154 0.04 15.76 -17.22
C ILE A 154 0.37 16.77 -18.31
N VAL A 155 0.49 18.06 -17.98
CA VAL A 155 0.69 19.12 -18.98
C VAL A 155 1.91 18.86 -19.88
N PRO A 156 3.08 18.44 -19.37
CA PRO A 156 4.21 18.11 -20.24
C PRO A 156 3.88 17.03 -21.27
N VAL A 157 3.13 16.01 -20.89
CA VAL A 157 2.76 14.91 -21.79
C VAL A 157 1.77 15.37 -22.84
N ILE A 158 0.78 16.21 -22.49
CA ILE A 158 -0.16 16.80 -23.47
C ILE A 158 0.59 17.68 -24.47
N LEU A 159 1.66 18.35 -24.03
CA LEU A 159 2.53 19.17 -24.89
C LEU A 159 3.54 18.36 -25.72
N GLY A 160 3.39 17.04 -25.81
CA GLY A 160 4.27 16.18 -26.58
C GLY A 160 5.65 15.92 -25.97
N LYS A 161 5.84 16.20 -24.67
CA LYS A 161 7.09 15.93 -23.94
C LYS A 161 7.10 14.48 -23.44
N GLY A 162 8.30 13.87 -23.41
CA GLY A 162 8.47 12.52 -22.87
C GLY A 162 8.29 12.43 -21.34
N ILE A 163 8.25 11.23 -20.83
CA ILE A 163 7.94 10.91 -19.41
C ILE A 163 8.88 11.59 -18.39
N ILE A 164 10.12 11.88 -18.77
CA ILE A 164 11.08 12.55 -17.90
C ILE A 164 10.58 13.92 -17.41
N TRP A 165 9.81 14.63 -18.23
CA TRP A 165 9.24 15.92 -17.83
C TRP A 165 8.14 15.77 -16.78
N SER A 166 7.41 14.66 -16.78
CA SER A 166 6.47 14.33 -15.71
C SER A 166 7.20 14.04 -14.39
N ILE A 167 8.38 13.42 -14.45
CA ILE A 167 9.23 13.20 -13.27
C ILE A 167 9.74 14.55 -12.73
N TYR A 168 10.17 15.47 -13.62
CA TYR A 168 10.52 16.83 -13.19
C TYR A 168 9.32 17.57 -12.58
N GLY A 169 8.13 17.39 -13.13
CA GLY A 169 6.88 17.92 -12.57
C GLY A 169 6.62 17.39 -11.15
N LEU A 170 6.84 16.09 -10.93
CA LEU A 170 6.73 15.47 -9.61
C LEU A 170 7.76 16.03 -8.61
N LEU A 171 9.00 16.24 -9.05
CA LEU A 171 10.05 16.86 -8.24
C LEU A 171 9.72 18.33 -7.91
N ALA A 172 9.19 19.08 -8.88
CA ALA A 172 8.78 20.47 -8.67
C ALA A 172 7.66 20.60 -7.62
N VAL A 173 6.64 19.74 -7.68
CA VAL A 173 5.62 19.68 -6.62
C VAL A 173 6.23 19.35 -5.27
N THR A 174 7.17 18.42 -5.24
CA THR A 174 7.83 18.03 -3.99
C THR A 174 8.66 19.18 -3.43
N ALA A 175 9.31 19.97 -4.27
CA ALA A 175 10.02 21.18 -3.84
C ALA A 175 9.04 22.25 -3.28
N ILE A 176 7.87 22.42 -3.89
CA ILE A 176 6.83 23.32 -3.36
C ILE A 176 6.33 22.85 -1.99
N ARG A 177 6.13 21.53 -1.83
CA ARG A 177 5.79 20.92 -0.53
C ARG A 177 6.90 21.16 0.52
N TRP A 178 8.16 21.17 0.11
CA TRP A 178 9.27 21.52 1.00
C TRP A 178 9.17 22.95 1.54
N VAL A 179 8.88 23.92 0.66
CA VAL A 179 8.63 25.31 1.09
C VAL A 179 7.49 25.35 2.11
N TRP A 180 6.40 24.63 1.83
CA TRP A 180 5.27 24.51 2.76
C TRP A 180 5.67 23.90 4.10
N LEU A 181 6.47 22.82 4.08
CA LEU A 181 6.98 22.16 5.29
C LEU A 181 7.81 23.13 6.13
N VAL A 182 8.74 23.89 5.51
CA VAL A 182 9.60 24.86 6.22
C VAL A 182 8.75 25.94 6.90
N ILE A 183 7.72 26.45 6.23
CA ILE A 183 6.78 27.40 6.83
C ILE A 183 6.07 26.80 8.05
N LEU A 184 5.63 25.56 7.94
CA LEU A 184 4.97 24.86 9.07
C LEU A 184 5.93 24.60 10.23
N LEU A 185 7.16 24.16 9.94
CA LEU A 185 8.18 23.96 10.96
C LEU A 185 8.46 25.27 11.74
N ARG A 186 8.65 26.38 11.04
CA ARG A 186 8.82 27.70 11.71
C ARG A 186 7.63 28.09 12.57
N ARG A 187 6.42 27.71 12.16
CA ARG A 187 5.19 28.09 12.85
C ARG A 187 4.86 27.21 14.05
N TYR A 188 5.06 25.89 13.94
CA TYR A 188 4.56 24.91 14.92
C TYR A 188 5.66 24.21 15.71
N THR A 189 6.93 24.45 15.39
CA THR A 189 8.02 23.76 16.08
C THR A 189 8.99 24.74 16.72
N GLU A 190 9.61 24.28 17.78
CA GLU A 190 10.82 24.88 18.34
C GLU A 190 12.03 24.17 17.72
N MET A 191 12.92 24.97 17.10
CA MET A 191 14.10 24.43 16.39
C MET A 191 15.21 24.07 17.38
N LYS A 192 14.89 23.20 18.34
CA LYS A 192 15.86 22.67 19.32
C LYS A 192 16.15 21.20 19.00
N ILE A 193 17.43 20.89 18.81
CA ILE A 193 17.89 19.51 18.62
C ILE A 193 18.03 18.86 20.00
N SER A 194 17.41 17.69 20.17
CA SER A 194 17.49 16.88 21.36
C SER A 194 17.92 15.45 21.00
N PHE A 195 19.20 15.17 21.17
CA PHE A 195 19.72 13.81 20.94
C PHE A 195 19.08 12.77 21.86
N ARG A 196 18.71 13.18 23.09
CA ARG A 196 17.98 12.30 24.01
C ARG A 196 16.63 11.89 23.45
N PHE A 197 15.86 12.85 22.92
CA PHE A 197 14.58 12.57 22.28
C PHE A 197 14.77 11.72 21.01
N MET A 198 15.71 12.04 20.16
CA MET A 198 15.98 11.28 18.94
C MET A 198 16.36 9.82 19.27
N LYS A 199 17.17 9.58 20.29
CA LYS A 199 17.51 8.22 20.77
C LYS A 199 16.27 7.48 21.26
N GLU A 200 15.43 8.12 22.06
CA GLU A 200 14.18 7.54 22.54
C GLU A 200 13.21 7.25 21.38
N HIS A 201 13.08 8.19 20.44
CA HIS A 201 12.27 8.03 19.25
C HIS A 201 12.72 6.84 18.39
N MET A 202 14.02 6.67 18.20
CA MET A 202 14.58 5.52 17.48
C MET A 202 14.42 4.21 18.25
N TYR A 203 14.56 4.23 19.57
CA TYR A 203 14.35 3.03 20.39
C TYR A 203 12.91 2.50 20.26
N LEU A 204 11.92 3.38 20.24
CA LEU A 204 10.52 3.01 20.01
C LEU A 204 10.21 2.76 18.51
N GLY A 205 10.87 3.48 17.63
CA GLY A 205 10.65 3.39 16.18
C GLY A 205 11.25 2.16 15.54
N PHE A 206 12.40 1.69 16.00
CA PHE A 206 13.11 0.56 15.37
C PHE A 206 12.29 -0.74 15.33
N PRO A 207 11.64 -1.20 16.42
CA PRO A 207 10.73 -2.34 16.35
C PRO A 207 9.57 -2.13 15.38
N LEU A 208 9.03 -0.90 15.28
CA LEU A 208 7.94 -0.58 14.35
C LEU A 208 8.43 -0.58 12.90
N ILE A 209 9.65 -0.12 12.64
CA ILE A 209 10.31 -0.22 11.33
C ILE A 209 10.41 -1.68 10.90
N LEU A 210 10.93 -2.57 11.77
CA LEU A 210 11.07 -4.00 11.46
C LEU A 210 9.70 -4.66 11.24
N THR A 211 8.72 -4.34 12.07
CA THR A 211 7.35 -4.86 11.91
C THR A 211 6.74 -4.38 10.59
N SER A 212 6.91 -3.11 10.24
CA SER A 212 6.42 -2.57 8.97
C SER A 212 7.13 -3.19 7.78
N LEU A 213 8.44 -3.44 7.87
CA LEU A 213 9.20 -4.11 6.83
C LEU A 213 8.65 -5.50 6.56
N ILE A 214 8.44 -6.31 7.60
CA ILE A 214 7.98 -7.70 7.45
C ILE A 214 6.52 -7.74 6.99
N SER A 215 5.63 -7.01 7.64
CA SER A 215 4.20 -7.04 7.30
C SER A 215 3.86 -6.35 5.98
N GLY A 216 4.65 -5.38 5.58
CA GLY A 216 4.44 -4.63 4.35
C GLY A 216 5.16 -5.22 3.13
N SER A 217 6.21 -6.04 3.31
CA SER A 217 6.97 -6.60 2.18
C SER A 217 6.10 -7.47 1.26
N ALA A 218 5.12 -8.17 1.79
CA ALA A 218 4.17 -8.95 0.99
C ALA A 218 3.45 -8.10 -0.08
N GLN A 219 3.17 -6.83 0.22
CA GLN A 219 2.53 -5.89 -0.71
C GLN A 219 3.41 -5.52 -1.91
N TYR A 220 4.73 -5.61 -1.75
CA TYR A 220 5.71 -5.25 -2.77
C TYR A 220 6.31 -6.46 -3.48
N THR A 221 6.15 -7.66 -2.96
CA THR A 221 6.79 -8.89 -3.48
C THR A 221 6.48 -9.13 -4.95
N ASP A 222 5.22 -9.04 -5.33
CA ASP A 222 4.79 -9.30 -6.72
C ASP A 222 5.42 -8.31 -7.70
N GLY A 223 5.44 -7.03 -7.34
CA GLY A 223 6.08 -6.01 -8.15
C GLY A 223 7.61 -6.19 -8.26
N VAL A 224 8.26 -6.63 -7.17
CA VAL A 224 9.70 -6.96 -7.19
C VAL A 224 9.96 -8.14 -8.12
N ILE A 225 9.15 -9.21 -8.05
CA ILE A 225 9.30 -10.37 -8.92
C ILE A 225 9.13 -9.96 -10.39
N VAL A 226 8.07 -9.23 -10.72
CA VAL A 226 7.81 -8.80 -12.10
C VAL A 226 8.93 -7.90 -12.62
N SER A 227 9.39 -6.93 -11.82
CA SER A 227 10.48 -6.04 -12.22
C SER A 227 11.84 -6.74 -12.34
N ALA A 228 12.06 -7.81 -11.58
CA ALA A 228 13.30 -8.59 -11.63
C ALA A 228 13.34 -9.58 -12.81
N VAL A 229 12.19 -10.14 -13.18
CA VAL A 229 12.11 -11.18 -14.22
C VAL A 229 12.01 -10.58 -15.63
N TYR A 230 11.24 -9.50 -15.79
CA TYR A 230 10.98 -8.91 -17.10
C TYR A 230 11.85 -7.67 -17.35
N GLN A 231 12.66 -7.73 -18.44
CA GLN A 231 13.55 -6.63 -18.81
C GLN A 231 12.82 -5.41 -19.39
N ASP A 232 11.71 -5.64 -20.12
CA ASP A 232 10.88 -4.57 -20.65
C ASP A 232 9.98 -4.00 -19.55
N PRO A 233 10.14 -2.72 -19.19
CA PRO A 233 9.29 -2.05 -18.21
C PRO A 233 7.79 -2.08 -18.55
N GLY A 234 7.44 -2.31 -19.82
CA GLY A 234 6.06 -2.43 -20.27
C GLY A 234 5.31 -3.60 -19.61
N TRP A 235 6.00 -4.71 -19.27
CA TRP A 235 5.40 -5.80 -18.50
C TRP A 235 5.01 -5.33 -17.09
N PHE A 236 5.83 -4.48 -16.50
CA PHE A 236 5.54 -3.89 -15.20
C PHE A 236 4.31 -2.97 -15.26
N ALA A 237 4.14 -2.18 -16.34
CA ALA A 237 2.94 -1.37 -16.54
C ALA A 237 1.67 -2.24 -16.61
N TRP A 238 1.67 -3.29 -17.42
CA TRP A 238 0.55 -4.23 -17.52
C TRP A 238 0.20 -4.84 -16.16
N PHE A 239 1.23 -5.34 -15.44
CA PHE A 239 1.03 -5.90 -14.11
C PHE A 239 0.48 -4.86 -13.13
N ARG A 240 1.12 -3.69 -13.06
CA ARG A 240 0.78 -2.64 -12.08
C ARG A 240 -0.62 -2.08 -12.25
N TYR A 241 -1.13 -2.04 -13.47
CA TYR A 241 -2.49 -1.57 -13.75
C TYR A 241 -3.53 -2.64 -13.43
N GLY A 242 -3.21 -3.90 -13.63
CA GLY A 242 -4.07 -5.02 -13.27
C GLY A 242 -4.02 -5.41 -11.80
N ALA A 243 -2.85 -5.35 -11.15
CA ALA A 243 -2.61 -5.78 -9.77
C ALA A 243 -3.22 -4.80 -8.75
N LYS A 244 -4.51 -4.52 -8.89
CA LYS A 244 -5.28 -3.64 -8.01
C LYS A 244 -6.47 -4.39 -7.47
N GLU A 245 -6.51 -4.58 -6.16
CA GLU A 245 -7.71 -5.10 -5.52
C GLU A 245 -8.87 -4.11 -5.66
N PHE A 246 -10.08 -4.63 -5.73
CA PHE A 246 -11.26 -3.78 -5.82
C PHE A 246 -11.37 -2.86 -4.59
N PRO A 247 -11.27 -1.54 -4.74
CA PRO A 247 -11.10 -0.61 -3.61
C PRO A 247 -12.24 -0.66 -2.60
N LEU A 248 -13.48 -0.87 -3.06
CA LEU A 248 -14.65 -0.98 -2.20
C LEU A 248 -14.50 -2.15 -1.21
N VAL A 249 -14.06 -3.32 -1.68
CA VAL A 249 -13.84 -4.50 -0.83
C VAL A 249 -12.77 -4.21 0.22
N LEU A 250 -11.64 -3.65 -0.22
CA LEU A 250 -10.52 -3.34 0.67
C LEU A 250 -10.92 -2.36 1.77
N MET A 251 -11.62 -1.28 1.42
CA MET A 251 -12.06 -0.27 2.38
C MET A 251 -13.05 -0.83 3.40
N LEU A 252 -14.05 -1.58 2.95
CA LEU A 252 -15.08 -2.13 3.81
C LEU A 252 -14.55 -3.25 4.71
N ALA A 253 -13.69 -4.14 4.19
CA ALA A 253 -13.06 -5.19 4.97
C ALA A 253 -12.14 -4.61 6.06
N ASN A 254 -11.28 -3.64 5.72
CA ASN A 254 -10.42 -2.97 6.68
C ASN A 254 -11.23 -2.17 7.70
N GLY A 255 -12.30 -1.49 7.27
CA GLY A 255 -13.21 -0.78 8.16
C GLY A 255 -13.86 -1.69 9.20
N LEU A 256 -14.38 -2.84 8.76
CA LEU A 256 -14.94 -3.84 9.69
C LEU A 256 -13.86 -4.42 10.62
N SER A 257 -12.69 -4.76 10.08
CA SER A 257 -11.57 -5.28 10.89
C SER A 257 -11.22 -4.31 12.01
N ASN A 258 -10.97 -3.03 11.69
CA ASN A 258 -10.59 -2.00 12.64
C ASN A 258 -11.69 -1.73 13.70
N ALA A 259 -12.96 -1.71 13.28
CA ALA A 259 -14.09 -1.52 14.19
C ALA A 259 -14.28 -2.69 15.18
N MET A 260 -13.86 -3.90 14.79
CA MET A 260 -14.02 -5.10 15.63
C MET A 260 -12.80 -5.39 16.52
N LEU A 261 -11.62 -4.83 16.24
CA LEU A 261 -10.40 -5.05 17.03
C LEU A 261 -10.59 -4.81 18.54
N PRO A 262 -11.18 -3.68 19.00
CA PRO A 262 -11.37 -3.44 20.43
C PRO A 262 -12.29 -4.45 21.09
N GLU A 263 -13.29 -4.98 20.38
CA GLU A 263 -14.26 -5.93 20.91
C GLU A 263 -13.61 -7.27 21.27
N PHE A 264 -12.53 -7.67 20.58
CA PHE A 264 -11.79 -8.89 20.88
C PHE A 264 -10.72 -8.72 21.96
N SER A 265 -10.47 -7.51 22.44
CA SER A 265 -9.48 -7.27 23.51
C SER A 265 -9.94 -7.78 24.88
N THR A 266 -11.26 -7.81 25.11
CA THR A 266 -11.87 -8.29 26.36
C THR A 266 -12.29 -9.76 26.25
N ARG A 267 -12.08 -10.55 27.32
CA ARG A 267 -12.50 -11.98 27.34
C ARG A 267 -13.99 -12.18 27.63
N ILE A 268 -14.63 -11.22 28.28
CA ILE A 268 -15.94 -11.37 28.90
C ILE A 268 -17.06 -11.53 27.86
N ARG A 269 -16.90 -10.99 26.65
CA ARG A 269 -17.94 -11.02 25.59
C ARG A 269 -17.47 -11.70 24.29
N MET A 270 -16.57 -12.69 24.39
CA MET A 270 -16.00 -13.31 23.19
C MET A 270 -17.07 -13.91 22.25
N ARG A 271 -18.02 -14.66 22.79
CA ARG A 271 -19.09 -15.28 21.96
C ARG A 271 -19.95 -14.25 21.26
N GLU A 272 -20.29 -13.15 21.93
CA GLU A 272 -21.05 -12.04 21.35
C GLU A 272 -20.26 -11.37 20.23
N SER A 273 -18.97 -11.10 20.44
CA SER A 273 -18.09 -10.49 19.45
C SER A 273 -17.91 -11.39 18.22
N LEU A 274 -17.80 -12.72 18.41
CA LEU A 274 -17.77 -13.71 17.31
C LEU A 274 -19.11 -13.72 16.52
N ALA A 275 -20.23 -13.73 17.21
CA ALA A 275 -21.54 -13.65 16.56
C ALA A 275 -21.71 -12.31 15.80
N LYS A 276 -21.26 -11.20 16.38
CA LYS A 276 -21.34 -9.87 15.80
C LYS A 276 -20.50 -9.75 14.53
N ILE A 277 -19.25 -10.24 14.53
CA ILE A 277 -18.39 -10.22 13.33
C ILE A 277 -18.98 -11.12 12.24
N LYS A 278 -19.53 -12.28 12.60
CA LYS A 278 -20.22 -13.19 11.67
C LYS A 278 -21.39 -12.52 10.94
N VAL A 279 -22.24 -11.80 11.69
CA VAL A 279 -23.40 -11.08 11.11
C VAL A 279 -22.93 -9.94 10.20
N LYS A 280 -21.94 -9.14 10.66
CA LYS A 280 -21.38 -8.04 9.86
C LYS A 280 -20.65 -8.55 8.61
N SER A 281 -19.84 -9.61 8.74
CA SER A 281 -19.17 -10.26 7.62
C SER A 281 -20.17 -10.77 6.58
N ARG A 282 -21.29 -11.38 7.02
CA ARG A 282 -22.37 -11.81 6.13
C ARG A 282 -22.93 -10.66 5.30
N ARG A 283 -23.19 -9.51 5.92
CA ARG A 283 -23.69 -8.32 5.22
C ARG A 283 -22.69 -7.82 4.18
N LEU A 284 -21.40 -7.81 4.54
CA LEU A 284 -20.33 -7.45 3.59
C LEU A 284 -20.23 -8.44 2.43
N MET A 285 -20.38 -9.73 2.68
CA MET A 285 -20.38 -10.75 1.62
C MET A 285 -21.51 -10.51 0.61
N HIS A 286 -22.74 -10.21 1.08
CA HIS A 286 -23.86 -9.90 0.20
C HIS A 286 -23.67 -8.63 -0.64
N LEU A 287 -22.82 -7.71 -0.23
CA LEU A 287 -22.49 -6.50 -1.00
C LEU A 287 -21.26 -6.70 -1.88
N CYS A 288 -20.16 -7.18 -1.29
CA CYS A 288 -18.85 -7.19 -1.95
C CYS A 288 -18.74 -8.27 -3.04
N PHE A 289 -19.29 -9.48 -2.83
CA PHE A 289 -19.23 -10.53 -3.85
C PHE A 289 -20.00 -10.15 -5.12
N PRO A 290 -21.28 -9.76 -5.07
CA PRO A 290 -22.01 -9.35 -6.27
C PRO A 290 -21.35 -8.15 -6.96
N ALA A 291 -20.90 -7.13 -6.19
CA ALA A 291 -20.21 -5.98 -6.76
C ALA A 291 -18.93 -6.40 -7.49
N THR A 292 -18.16 -7.32 -6.91
CA THR A 292 -16.94 -7.86 -7.55
C THR A 292 -17.30 -8.65 -8.81
N MET A 293 -18.33 -9.49 -8.78
CA MET A 293 -18.79 -10.24 -9.95
C MET A 293 -19.17 -9.31 -11.11
N VAL A 294 -19.91 -8.24 -10.82
CA VAL A 294 -20.26 -7.23 -11.83
C VAL A 294 -18.99 -6.59 -12.43
N VAL A 295 -18.06 -6.16 -11.60
CA VAL A 295 -16.81 -5.55 -12.09
C VAL A 295 -15.98 -6.53 -12.89
N MET A 296 -15.93 -7.81 -12.49
CA MET A 296 -15.24 -8.87 -13.25
C MET A 296 -15.84 -9.10 -14.64
N LEU A 297 -17.17 -9.13 -14.74
CA LEU A 297 -17.88 -9.28 -16.04
C LEU A 297 -17.49 -8.19 -17.04
N PHE A 298 -17.31 -6.97 -16.56
CA PHE A 298 -16.98 -5.84 -17.41
C PHE A 298 -15.48 -5.53 -17.48
N ALA A 299 -14.60 -6.28 -16.81
CA ALA A 299 -13.18 -5.95 -16.74
C ALA A 299 -12.52 -5.90 -18.12
N ARG A 300 -12.70 -6.91 -18.96
CA ARG A 300 -12.14 -6.96 -20.33
C ARG A 300 -12.74 -5.90 -21.26
N TRP A 301 -13.95 -5.43 -21.00
CA TRP A 301 -14.57 -4.32 -21.72
C TRP A 301 -14.08 -2.96 -21.22
N ILE A 302 -13.90 -2.79 -19.89
CA ILE A 302 -13.50 -1.53 -19.26
C ILE A 302 -12.02 -1.22 -19.55
N TYR A 303 -11.12 -2.18 -19.40
CA TYR A 303 -9.68 -1.94 -19.47
C TYR A 303 -9.22 -1.39 -20.83
N PRO A 304 -9.57 -1.99 -21.98
CA PRO A 304 -9.21 -1.44 -23.28
C PRO A 304 -9.81 -0.07 -23.58
N ARG A 305 -11.01 0.24 -23.04
CA ARG A 305 -11.66 1.55 -23.22
C ARG A 305 -11.11 2.62 -22.28
N MET A 306 -10.79 2.22 -21.06
CA MET A 306 -10.26 3.13 -20.04
C MET A 306 -8.79 3.49 -20.33
N PHE A 307 -8.00 2.49 -20.71
CA PHE A 307 -6.59 2.65 -21.07
C PHE A 307 -6.43 2.61 -22.60
N THR A 308 -5.86 1.54 -23.15
CA THR A 308 -5.80 1.24 -24.59
C THR A 308 -5.96 -0.26 -24.82
N PRO A 309 -6.24 -0.73 -26.04
CA PRO A 309 -6.35 -2.16 -26.33
C PRO A 309 -5.14 -3.01 -25.87
N GLU A 310 -3.94 -2.45 -25.84
CA GLU A 310 -2.73 -3.13 -25.36
C GLU A 310 -2.80 -3.55 -23.88
N TYR A 311 -3.70 -2.95 -23.10
CA TYR A 311 -3.87 -3.22 -21.66
C TYR A 311 -4.91 -4.33 -21.36
N GLU A 312 -5.32 -5.13 -22.35
CA GLU A 312 -6.14 -6.32 -22.12
C GLU A 312 -5.47 -7.29 -21.14
N LYS A 313 -4.15 -7.46 -21.23
CA LYS A 313 -3.37 -8.27 -20.25
C LYS A 313 -3.48 -7.77 -18.82
N SER A 314 -3.70 -6.48 -18.62
CA SER A 314 -3.97 -5.93 -17.28
C SER A 314 -5.34 -6.34 -16.76
N ALA A 315 -6.34 -6.51 -17.64
CA ALA A 315 -7.63 -7.05 -17.24
C ALA A 315 -7.52 -8.48 -16.72
N ASP A 316 -6.71 -9.33 -17.36
CA ASP A 316 -6.50 -10.71 -16.91
C ASP A 316 -5.86 -10.77 -15.52
N VAL A 317 -4.86 -9.93 -15.25
CA VAL A 317 -4.28 -9.77 -13.91
C VAL A 317 -5.34 -9.28 -12.91
N PHE A 318 -6.16 -8.30 -13.29
CA PHE A 318 -7.23 -7.74 -12.43
C PHE A 318 -8.31 -8.77 -12.09
N LEU A 319 -8.68 -9.64 -13.04
CA LEU A 319 -9.63 -10.73 -12.80
C LEU A 319 -9.17 -11.62 -11.64
N ILE A 320 -7.87 -11.96 -11.59
CA ILE A 320 -7.29 -12.76 -10.51
C ILE A 320 -7.24 -11.97 -9.19
N TYR A 321 -6.81 -10.70 -9.24
CA TYR A 321 -6.81 -9.84 -8.04
C TYR A 321 -8.22 -9.63 -7.48
N SER A 322 -9.25 -9.72 -8.32
CA SER A 322 -10.64 -9.69 -7.89
C SER A 322 -11.05 -10.91 -7.06
N LEU A 323 -10.40 -12.09 -7.28
CA LEU A 323 -10.61 -13.27 -6.43
C LEU A 323 -10.13 -13.06 -4.99
N LEU A 324 -9.27 -12.07 -4.72
CA LEU A 324 -8.83 -11.74 -3.37
C LEU A 324 -9.99 -11.30 -2.45
N VAL A 325 -11.17 -10.98 -2.97
CA VAL A 325 -12.37 -10.78 -2.14
C VAL A 325 -12.66 -12.00 -1.27
N ILE A 326 -12.35 -13.21 -1.73
CA ILE A 326 -12.57 -14.47 -0.98
C ILE A 326 -11.78 -14.42 0.34
N PRO A 327 -10.45 -14.36 0.37
CA PRO A 327 -9.70 -14.29 1.62
C PRO A 327 -9.86 -12.97 2.37
N ARG A 328 -10.21 -11.86 1.71
CA ARG A 328 -10.39 -10.54 2.35
C ARG A 328 -11.59 -10.47 3.29
N LEU A 329 -12.67 -11.19 2.97
CA LEU A 329 -13.87 -11.22 3.80
C LEU A 329 -13.82 -12.27 4.93
N LEU A 330 -12.67 -12.91 5.13
CA LEU A 330 -12.34 -13.72 6.29
C LEU A 330 -11.55 -12.88 7.31
N PHE A 331 -11.95 -12.94 8.58
CA PHE A 331 -11.40 -12.08 9.63
C PHE A 331 -10.65 -12.83 10.76
N PRO A 332 -9.93 -13.95 10.53
CA PRO A 332 -9.17 -14.62 11.57
C PRO A 332 -8.07 -13.72 12.16
N GLN A 333 -7.43 -12.91 11.31
CA GLN A 333 -6.39 -11.97 11.72
C GLN A 333 -6.91 -10.92 12.71
N THR A 334 -8.14 -10.40 12.52
CA THR A 334 -8.78 -9.43 13.43
C THR A 334 -8.92 -10.00 14.84
N ILE A 335 -9.36 -11.27 14.93
CA ILE A 335 -9.51 -11.96 16.21
C ILE A 335 -8.15 -12.16 16.89
N ILE A 336 -7.14 -12.64 16.16
CA ILE A 336 -5.79 -12.91 16.68
C ILE A 336 -5.13 -11.62 17.18
N VAL A 337 -5.19 -10.53 16.37
CA VAL A 337 -4.63 -9.23 16.73
C VAL A 337 -5.37 -8.61 17.92
N GLY A 338 -6.70 -8.65 17.93
CA GLY A 338 -7.51 -8.20 19.06
C GLY A 338 -7.18 -8.98 20.36
N ARG A 339 -6.78 -10.24 20.26
CA ARG A 339 -6.28 -11.07 21.37
C ARG A 339 -4.81 -10.82 21.71
N LYS A 340 -4.18 -9.78 21.17
CA LYS A 340 -2.77 -9.40 21.40
C LYS A 340 -1.76 -10.48 21.00
N LYS A 341 -2.12 -11.39 20.07
CA LYS A 341 -1.24 -12.45 19.55
C LYS A 341 -0.65 -12.07 18.19
N THR A 342 -0.15 -10.85 18.08
CA THR A 342 0.37 -10.28 16.81
C THR A 342 1.54 -11.06 16.21
N HIS A 343 2.32 -11.78 17.05
CA HIS A 343 3.39 -12.65 16.57
C HIS A 343 2.90 -13.76 15.63
N ILE A 344 1.65 -14.23 15.79
CA ILE A 344 1.08 -15.25 14.88
C ILE A 344 0.79 -14.65 13.50
N THR A 345 0.34 -13.42 13.45
CA THR A 345 0.15 -12.74 12.16
C THR A 345 1.48 -12.45 11.47
N LEU A 346 2.53 -12.16 12.25
CA LEU A 346 3.88 -12.02 11.74
C LEU A 346 4.40 -13.33 11.12
N ILE A 347 4.22 -14.45 11.82
CA ILE A 347 4.59 -15.79 11.31
C ILE A 347 3.82 -16.09 10.02
N SER A 348 2.51 -15.81 9.97
CA SER A 348 1.71 -15.96 8.73
C SER A 348 2.31 -15.18 7.58
N SER A 349 2.63 -13.89 7.80
CA SER A 349 3.21 -13.03 6.76
C SER A 349 4.59 -13.51 6.28
N LEU A 350 5.42 -14.06 7.17
CA LEU A 350 6.70 -14.66 6.80
C LEU A 350 6.51 -15.93 5.96
N ILE A 351 5.56 -16.79 6.32
CA ILE A 351 5.21 -17.99 5.53
C ILE A 351 4.65 -17.56 4.16
N GLU A 352 3.74 -16.58 4.14
CA GLU A 352 3.19 -16.03 2.91
C GLU A 352 4.30 -15.53 1.98
N LEU A 353 5.26 -14.78 2.48
CA LEU A 353 6.41 -14.30 1.71
C LEU A 353 7.30 -15.45 1.20
N ALA A 354 7.62 -16.40 2.08
CA ALA A 354 8.48 -17.54 1.76
C ALA A 354 7.86 -18.48 0.71
N VAL A 355 6.54 -18.56 0.64
CA VAL A 355 5.81 -19.39 -0.34
C VAL A 355 5.53 -18.60 -1.62
N ASN A 356 5.22 -17.30 -1.53
CA ASN A 356 4.87 -16.46 -2.69
C ASN A 356 6.01 -16.39 -3.71
N ILE A 357 7.24 -16.14 -3.26
CA ILE A 357 8.38 -15.99 -4.17
C ILE A 357 8.60 -17.24 -5.05
N PRO A 358 8.83 -18.45 -4.47
CA PRO A 358 9.06 -19.64 -5.28
C PRO A 358 7.82 -20.03 -6.12
N LEU A 359 6.61 -19.85 -5.59
CA LEU A 359 5.39 -20.17 -6.32
C LEU A 359 5.21 -19.23 -7.53
N SER A 360 5.43 -17.94 -7.37
CA SER A 360 5.38 -16.97 -8.48
C SER A 360 6.40 -17.29 -9.56
N LEU A 361 7.65 -17.60 -9.18
CA LEU A 361 8.71 -17.99 -10.14
C LEU A 361 8.36 -19.29 -10.85
N LEU A 362 7.78 -20.27 -10.16
CA LEU A 362 7.32 -21.51 -10.73
C LEU A 362 6.20 -21.29 -11.76
N MET A 363 5.20 -20.45 -11.42
CA MET A 363 4.11 -20.10 -12.33
C MET A 363 4.60 -19.38 -13.60
N ILE A 364 5.60 -18.49 -13.45
CA ILE A 364 6.25 -17.84 -14.59
C ILE A 364 6.94 -18.90 -15.49
N ARG A 365 7.68 -19.85 -14.90
CA ARG A 365 8.34 -20.94 -15.64
C ARG A 365 7.35 -21.84 -16.38
N TRP A 366 6.15 -22.04 -15.86
CA TRP A 366 5.07 -22.78 -16.51
C TRP A 366 4.37 -22.00 -17.62
N GLY A 367 4.80 -20.75 -17.91
CA GLY A 367 4.27 -19.95 -19.02
C GLY A 367 3.10 -19.03 -18.67
N TYR A 368 2.68 -18.98 -17.38
CA TYR A 368 1.59 -18.09 -16.96
C TYR A 368 1.98 -16.61 -16.91
N ASN A 369 3.24 -16.25 -17.17
CA ASN A 369 3.72 -14.86 -17.20
C ASN A 369 3.32 -14.05 -15.94
N ILE A 370 2.93 -12.78 -16.13
CA ILE A 370 2.49 -11.89 -15.03
C ILE A 370 1.18 -12.36 -14.36
N VAL A 371 0.36 -13.09 -15.08
CA VAL A 371 -0.88 -13.71 -14.57
C VAL A 371 -0.54 -14.76 -13.52
N GLY A 372 0.56 -15.52 -13.74
CA GLY A 372 1.06 -16.50 -12.76
C GLY A 372 1.47 -15.88 -11.43
N VAL A 373 2.06 -14.67 -11.43
CA VAL A 373 2.38 -13.95 -10.20
C VAL A 373 1.10 -13.59 -9.42
N ALA A 374 0.07 -13.13 -10.13
CA ALA A 374 -1.23 -12.84 -9.53
C ALA A 374 -1.90 -14.09 -8.93
N LEU A 375 -1.85 -15.23 -9.64
CA LEU A 375 -2.36 -16.52 -9.16
C LEU A 375 -1.63 -16.98 -7.90
N ALA A 376 -0.30 -16.89 -7.88
CA ALA A 376 0.51 -17.23 -6.72
C ALA A 376 0.07 -16.40 -5.50
N THR A 377 -0.10 -15.11 -5.68
CA THR A 377 -0.57 -14.21 -4.61
C THR A 377 -1.95 -14.58 -4.10
N PHE A 378 -2.91 -14.89 -4.98
CA PHE A 378 -4.23 -15.35 -4.56
C PHE A 378 -4.15 -16.63 -3.73
N VAL A 379 -3.41 -17.65 -4.21
CA VAL A 379 -3.24 -18.92 -3.52
C VAL A 379 -2.59 -18.73 -2.15
N VAL A 380 -1.51 -17.96 -2.08
CA VAL A 380 -0.77 -17.72 -0.84
C VAL A 380 -1.62 -16.94 0.19
N TYR A 381 -2.37 -15.93 -0.25
CA TYR A 381 -3.30 -15.20 0.61
C TYR A 381 -4.39 -16.10 1.19
N LEU A 382 -4.92 -17.02 0.37
CA LEU A 382 -5.91 -18.00 0.83
C LEU A 382 -5.30 -18.95 1.85
N LEU A 383 -4.11 -19.49 1.58
CA LEU A 383 -3.37 -20.37 2.51
C LEU A 383 -3.08 -19.65 3.83
N GLY A 384 -2.69 -18.38 3.82
CA GLY A 384 -2.50 -17.57 5.03
C GLY A 384 -3.77 -17.48 5.87
N LYS A 385 -4.95 -17.28 5.23
CA LYS A 385 -6.23 -17.26 5.97
C LYS A 385 -6.61 -18.63 6.52
N ILE A 386 -6.32 -19.70 5.80
CA ILE A 386 -6.51 -21.07 6.27
C ILE A 386 -5.61 -21.35 7.49
N PHE A 387 -4.33 -20.97 7.40
CA PHE A 387 -3.39 -21.09 8.53
C PHE A 387 -3.88 -20.36 9.78
N LEU A 388 -4.26 -19.10 9.67
CA LEU A 388 -4.75 -18.30 10.78
C LEU A 388 -6.07 -18.87 11.36
N SER A 389 -6.98 -19.37 10.49
CA SER A 389 -8.22 -20.02 10.92
C SER A 389 -7.95 -21.35 11.61
N GLY A 390 -6.99 -22.12 11.13
CA GLY A 390 -6.51 -23.35 11.77
C GLY A 390 -5.92 -23.08 13.16
N TYR A 391 -5.12 -22.01 13.29
CA TYR A 391 -4.59 -21.59 14.58
C TYR A 391 -5.71 -21.23 15.58
N LEU A 392 -6.73 -20.47 15.14
CA LEU A 392 -7.89 -20.17 15.98
C LEU A 392 -8.62 -21.43 16.43
N TRP A 393 -8.81 -22.38 15.54
CA TRP A 393 -9.49 -23.63 15.85
C TRP A 393 -8.69 -24.51 16.83
N ILE A 394 -7.43 -24.77 16.50
CA ILE A 394 -6.60 -25.73 17.27
C ILE A 394 -6.16 -25.13 18.61
N LYS A 395 -5.61 -23.91 18.60
CA LYS A 395 -4.98 -23.28 19.78
C LYS A 395 -5.94 -22.44 20.62
N MET A 396 -6.92 -21.82 19.98
CA MET A 396 -7.85 -20.94 20.69
C MET A 396 -9.25 -21.55 20.88
N LYS A 397 -9.48 -22.76 20.32
CA LYS A 397 -10.76 -23.50 20.40
C LYS A 397 -11.95 -22.71 19.81
N ILE A 398 -11.68 -21.81 18.86
CA ILE A 398 -12.69 -21.02 18.14
C ILE A 398 -12.90 -21.66 16.77
N ARG A 399 -14.08 -22.25 16.56
CA ARG A 399 -14.41 -22.92 15.28
C ARG A 399 -14.67 -21.87 14.18
N PRO A 400 -14.26 -22.12 12.92
CA PRO A 400 -14.57 -21.22 11.79
C PRO A 400 -16.05 -20.87 11.68
N ALA A 401 -16.95 -21.80 11.94
CA ALA A 401 -18.38 -21.60 11.91
C ALA A 401 -18.91 -20.57 12.93
N GLU A 402 -18.14 -20.22 13.96
CA GLU A 402 -18.54 -19.26 14.99
C GLU A 402 -18.42 -17.80 14.48
N TYR A 403 -17.46 -17.53 13.59
CA TYR A 403 -17.19 -16.17 13.08
C TYR A 403 -17.32 -16.04 11.57
N ILE A 404 -17.39 -17.16 10.80
CA ILE A 404 -17.60 -17.15 9.35
C ILE A 404 -19.00 -17.68 9.06
N PRO A 405 -19.79 -17.00 8.19
CA PRO A 405 -21.07 -17.53 7.68
C PRO A 405 -20.79 -18.54 6.54
N LEU A 406 -20.32 -19.74 6.89
CA LEU A 406 -19.75 -20.74 5.96
C LEU A 406 -20.64 -21.02 4.74
N LYS A 407 -21.95 -21.22 4.91
CA LYS A 407 -22.86 -21.51 3.79
C LYS A 407 -22.83 -20.40 2.72
N ILE A 408 -22.90 -19.14 3.17
CA ILE A 408 -22.89 -17.96 2.29
C ILE A 408 -21.51 -17.75 1.69
N PHE A 409 -20.47 -17.95 2.49
CA PHE A 409 -19.08 -17.85 2.04
C PHE A 409 -18.78 -18.84 0.91
N PHE A 410 -19.09 -20.13 1.10
CA PHE A 410 -18.87 -21.13 0.06
C PHE A 410 -19.72 -20.89 -1.18
N LEU A 411 -21.01 -20.52 -1.03
CA LEU A 411 -21.90 -20.21 -2.15
C LEU A 411 -21.30 -19.11 -3.03
N TYR A 412 -20.97 -17.95 -2.42
CA TYR A 412 -20.42 -16.83 -3.20
C TYR A 412 -19.03 -17.10 -3.75
N SER A 413 -18.17 -17.78 -2.98
CA SER A 413 -16.83 -18.14 -3.45
C SER A 413 -16.86 -19.09 -4.64
N SER A 414 -17.78 -20.08 -4.63
CA SER A 414 -17.98 -21.00 -5.75
C SER A 414 -18.55 -20.28 -6.98
N LEU A 415 -19.54 -19.40 -6.79
CA LEU A 415 -20.10 -18.61 -7.88
C LEU A 415 -19.05 -17.69 -8.51
N LEU A 416 -18.23 -17.02 -7.68
CA LEU A 416 -17.16 -16.14 -8.17
C LEU A 416 -16.08 -16.93 -8.92
N ALA A 417 -15.68 -18.09 -8.38
CA ALA A 417 -14.69 -18.96 -9.04
C ALA A 417 -15.23 -19.50 -10.36
N LEU A 418 -16.50 -19.90 -10.41
CA LEU A 418 -17.15 -20.33 -11.65
C LEU A 418 -17.17 -19.19 -12.67
N LEU A 419 -17.58 -18.00 -12.25
CA LEU A 419 -17.59 -16.82 -13.12
C LEU A 419 -16.19 -16.50 -13.66
N PHE A 420 -15.15 -16.58 -12.81
CA PHE A 420 -13.78 -16.39 -13.24
C PHE A 420 -13.41 -17.39 -14.34
N VAL A 421 -13.68 -18.70 -14.16
CA VAL A 421 -13.39 -19.73 -15.15
C VAL A 421 -14.15 -19.48 -16.46
N LEU A 422 -15.43 -19.08 -16.40
CA LEU A 422 -16.23 -18.79 -17.60
C LEU A 422 -15.67 -17.58 -18.39
N ILE A 423 -15.19 -16.55 -17.68
CA ILE A 423 -14.56 -15.39 -18.32
C ILE A 423 -13.16 -15.77 -18.87
N ASP A 424 -12.38 -16.52 -18.12
CA ASP A 424 -11.01 -16.90 -18.52
C ASP A 424 -11.02 -17.75 -19.79
N HIS A 425 -11.94 -18.72 -19.88
CA HIS A 425 -12.15 -19.54 -21.09
C HIS A 425 -12.93 -18.83 -22.20
N ARG A 426 -13.21 -17.53 -22.06
CA ARG A 426 -13.98 -16.73 -23.04
C ARG A 426 -15.36 -17.29 -23.38
N ILE A 427 -15.97 -18.05 -22.46
CA ILE A 427 -17.34 -18.53 -22.62
C ILE A 427 -18.34 -17.36 -22.43
N ILE A 428 -18.00 -16.45 -21.52
CA ILE A 428 -18.70 -15.17 -21.33
C ILE A 428 -17.69 -14.08 -21.69
N ASP A 429 -17.91 -13.40 -22.81
CA ASP A 429 -17.11 -12.26 -23.24
C ASP A 429 -18.06 -11.11 -23.58
N ILE A 430 -17.95 -10.01 -22.83
CA ILE A 430 -18.73 -8.78 -23.08
C ILE A 430 -17.84 -7.84 -23.86
N HIS A 431 -18.11 -7.73 -25.15
CA HIS A 431 -17.40 -6.83 -26.08
C HIS A 431 -17.94 -5.39 -26.08
#